data_edc47c1b874753b39c909ea3d20ddb10
#
_entry.id   edc47c1b874753b39c909ea3d20ddb10
#
_cell.length_a   1.000
_cell.length_b   1.000
_cell.length_c   1.000
_cell.angle_alpha   90.00
_cell.angle_beta   90.00
_cell.angle_gamma   90.00
#
_symmetry.space_group_name_H-M   'P 1'
#
loop_
_entity.id
_entity.type
_entity.pdbx_description
1 polymer ?
#
loop_
_entity_poly.entity_id
_entity_poly.type
_entity_poly.pdbx_seq_one_letter_code
_entity_poly.pdbx_strand_id
1 'polypeptide(L)'
;MASTVGSAAESLSKLHINGDWASSSPNLLNNLSLLSPHQIEMAKMLLEMGQSHLFEHWPEPGIEDDEKRAFFDQVAKLDASYPGGLVSYIKTARKLLADSKAGRNPFDGFTPSVPSGESLTFGNDNFVQFEETGIREMKNAAFVLVAGGLGERLGYNGIKVALPQESSSETCFLQHFIESILASQEASCKLVEGLLFYLWPITM
;
A
#
# COMPACT_ATOMS: atom_id res chain seq x y z
N MET A 1 35.27 5.74 28.84
CA MET A 1 34.16 5.07 28.13
C MET A 1 33.00 4.64 29.05
N ALA A 2 32.72 5.37 30.12
CA ALA A 2 31.65 5.04 31.09
C ALA A 2 30.49 6.07 31.10
N SER A 3 30.52 7.08 30.23
CA SER A 3 29.58 8.23 30.29
C SER A 3 28.34 8.07 29.41
N THR A 4 28.33 7.17 28.44
CA THR A 4 27.26 7.02 27.44
C THR A 4 26.11 6.11 27.92
N VAL A 5 26.39 5.16 28.80
CA VAL A 5 25.39 4.21 29.29
C VAL A 5 24.40 4.87 30.29
N GLY A 6 24.86 5.87 31.03
CA GLY A 6 24.01 6.62 31.98
C GLY A 6 22.93 7.45 31.32
N SER A 7 23.20 8.03 30.16
CA SER A 7 22.25 8.89 29.42
C SER A 7 21.07 8.10 28.80
N ALA A 8 21.33 6.90 28.28
CA ALA A 8 20.30 6.04 27.70
C ALA A 8 19.36 5.49 28.78
N ALA A 9 19.90 5.06 29.92
CA ALA A 9 19.12 4.57 31.06
C ALA A 9 18.22 5.67 31.69
N GLU A 10 18.73 6.92 31.72
CA GLU A 10 17.97 8.07 32.23
C GLU A 10 16.83 8.52 31.27
N SER A 11 17.06 8.37 29.97
CA SER A 11 16.02 8.59 28.95
C SER A 11 14.95 7.50 28.99
N LEU A 12 15.32 6.25 29.22
CA LEU A 12 14.43 5.11 29.39
C LEU A 12 13.54 5.24 30.64
N SER A 13 14.07 5.73 31.75
CA SER A 13 13.31 5.94 32.98
C SER A 13 12.28 7.06 32.86
N LYS A 14 12.56 8.10 32.07
CA LYS A 14 11.63 9.21 31.79
C LYS A 14 10.45 8.82 30.89
N LEU A 15 10.62 7.76 30.07
CA LEU A 15 9.59 7.28 29.17
C LEU A 15 8.67 6.20 29.80
N HIS A 16 8.79 5.88 31.09
CA HIS A 16 8.04 4.80 31.77
C HIS A 16 8.19 3.44 31.04
N ILE A 17 9.35 3.19 30.45
CA ILE A 17 9.64 1.93 29.73
C ILE A 17 10.04 0.87 30.76
N ASN A 18 9.08 0.45 31.58
CA ASN A 18 9.19 -0.71 32.46
C ASN A 18 8.64 -1.93 31.73
N GLY A 19 9.44 -2.57 30.90
CA GLY A 19 9.05 -3.80 30.22
C GLY A 19 10.25 -4.55 29.66
N ASP A 20 10.17 -5.86 29.73
CA ASP A 20 11.17 -6.84 29.26
C ASP A 20 11.30 -6.87 27.70
N TRP A 21 10.53 -6.00 27.01
CA TRP A 21 10.47 -5.96 25.54
C TRP A 21 11.80 -5.55 24.89
N ALA A 22 12.54 -4.68 25.57
CA ALA A 22 13.79 -4.15 25.04
C ALA A 22 14.93 -5.21 25.12
N SER A 23 14.86 -6.15 26.08
CA SER A 23 15.82 -7.24 26.19
C SER A 23 15.72 -8.25 25.04
N SER A 24 14.60 -8.27 24.32
CA SER A 24 14.41 -9.13 23.16
C SER A 24 15.11 -8.64 21.88
N SER A 25 15.64 -7.39 21.86
CA SER A 25 16.34 -6.83 20.70
C SER A 25 17.51 -5.92 21.13
N PRO A 26 18.70 -6.50 21.43
CA PRO A 26 19.86 -5.73 21.88
C PRO A 26 20.29 -4.62 20.91
N ASN A 27 20.23 -4.89 19.61
CA ASN A 27 20.63 -3.92 18.59
C ASN A 27 19.67 -2.70 18.54
N LEU A 28 18.40 -2.90 18.78
CA LEU A 28 17.46 -1.78 18.93
C LEU A 28 17.75 -0.98 20.20
N LEU A 29 18.04 -1.65 21.33
CA LEU A 29 18.40 -1.02 22.60
C LEU A 29 19.57 -0.05 22.45
N ASN A 30 20.63 -0.47 21.76
CA ASN A 30 21.81 0.37 21.51
C ASN A 30 21.45 1.64 20.72
N ASN A 31 20.42 1.58 19.92
CA ASN A 31 19.99 2.64 18.99
C ASN A 31 18.85 3.53 19.54
N LEU A 32 18.30 3.29 20.72
CA LEU A 32 17.15 4.05 21.24
C LEU A 32 17.42 5.55 21.37
N SER A 33 18.65 5.96 21.63
CA SER A 33 19.04 7.38 21.72
C SER A 33 18.90 8.16 20.41
N LEU A 34 18.83 7.45 19.27
CA LEU A 34 18.65 8.04 17.94
C LEU A 34 17.17 8.27 17.59
N LEU A 35 16.28 7.63 18.31
CA LEU A 35 14.86 7.56 17.97
C LEU A 35 14.06 8.60 18.75
N SER A 36 13.09 9.20 18.09
CA SER A 36 12.10 10.05 18.74
C SER A 36 11.16 9.22 19.64
N PRO A 37 10.48 9.82 20.62
CA PRO A 37 9.50 9.12 21.45
C PRO A 37 8.45 8.35 20.65
N HIS A 38 7.95 8.92 19.56
CA HIS A 38 7.00 8.26 18.67
C HIS A 38 7.59 7.04 17.97
N GLN A 39 8.83 7.12 17.49
CA GLN A 39 9.52 5.98 16.88
C GLN A 39 9.78 4.85 17.90
N ILE A 40 10.06 5.20 19.17
CA ILE A 40 10.20 4.22 20.25
C ILE A 40 8.88 3.49 20.52
N GLU A 41 7.75 4.20 20.53
CA GLU A 41 6.42 3.56 20.68
C GLU A 41 6.12 2.61 19.50
N MET A 42 6.49 3.00 18.27
CA MET A 42 6.37 2.12 17.11
C MET A 42 7.27 0.88 17.22
N ALA A 43 8.52 1.05 17.67
CA ALA A 43 9.43 -0.06 17.90
C ALA A 43 8.86 -1.04 18.92
N LYS A 44 8.31 -0.52 20.02
CA LYS A 44 7.65 -1.32 21.05
C LYS A 44 6.47 -2.11 20.48
N MET A 45 5.58 -1.44 19.73
CA MET A 45 4.46 -2.08 19.07
C MET A 45 4.91 -3.21 18.13
N LEU A 46 5.97 -3.00 17.33
CA LEU A 46 6.52 -4.02 16.45
C LEU A 46 7.07 -5.21 17.23
N LEU A 47 7.77 -4.99 18.34
CA LEU A 47 8.27 -6.06 19.20
C LEU A 47 7.13 -6.85 19.87
N GLU A 48 6.11 -6.17 20.39
CA GLU A 48 4.90 -6.80 20.95
C GLU A 48 4.16 -7.63 19.89
N MET A 49 4.23 -7.20 18.63
CA MET A 49 3.73 -7.96 17.49
C MET A 49 4.69 -9.05 17.02
N GLY A 50 5.79 -9.32 17.75
CA GLY A 50 6.77 -10.36 17.44
C GLY A 50 7.54 -10.10 16.15
N GLN A 51 7.83 -8.84 15.83
CA GLN A 51 8.59 -8.42 14.66
C GLN A 51 10.05 -8.07 15.02
N SER A 52 10.65 -8.76 16.00
CA SER A 52 12.02 -8.52 16.46
C SER A 52 13.10 -8.68 15.37
N HIS A 53 12.82 -9.54 14.37
CA HIS A 53 13.70 -9.75 13.23
C HIS A 53 14.01 -8.48 12.44
N LEU A 54 13.14 -7.47 12.47
CA LEU A 54 13.35 -6.18 11.79
C LEU A 54 14.54 -5.41 12.36
N PHE A 55 14.94 -5.69 13.58
CA PHE A 55 16.00 -5.00 14.29
C PHE A 55 17.27 -5.87 14.48
N GLU A 56 17.23 -7.13 14.05
CA GLU A 56 18.28 -8.12 14.33
C GLU A 56 19.64 -7.72 13.74
N HIS A 57 19.64 -7.05 12.61
CA HIS A 57 20.86 -6.65 11.89
C HIS A 57 21.16 -5.15 11.97
N TRP A 58 20.51 -4.43 12.88
CA TRP A 58 20.82 -3.00 13.04
C TRP A 58 22.23 -2.79 13.52
N PRO A 59 23.03 -1.99 12.80
CA PRO A 59 24.40 -1.67 13.21
C PRO A 59 24.42 -0.73 14.43
N GLU A 60 25.60 -0.53 15.00
CA GLU A 60 25.81 0.39 16.10
C GLU A 60 25.41 1.84 15.73
N PRO A 61 25.06 2.66 16.74
CA PRO A 61 24.79 4.08 16.54
C PRO A 61 25.94 4.80 15.79
N GLY A 62 25.57 5.65 14.85
CA GLY A 62 26.52 6.33 13.97
C GLY A 62 26.71 5.65 12.60
N ILE A 63 26.17 4.45 12.41
CA ILE A 63 26.19 3.73 11.13
C ILE A 63 24.74 3.60 10.64
N GLU A 64 24.46 4.09 9.43
CA GLU A 64 23.14 4.03 8.78
C GLU A 64 22.01 4.67 9.62
N ASP A 65 22.31 5.70 10.37
CA ASP A 65 21.33 6.31 11.29
C ASP A 65 20.14 6.95 10.55
N ASP A 66 20.38 7.49 9.36
CA ASP A 66 19.31 8.06 8.52
C ASP A 66 18.39 6.98 7.98
N GLU A 67 18.92 5.81 7.62
CA GLU A 67 18.13 4.68 7.18
C GLU A 67 17.27 4.12 8.31
N LYS A 68 17.82 4.06 9.55
CA LYS A 68 17.05 3.66 10.73
C LYS A 68 15.88 4.60 11.02
N ARG A 69 16.06 5.92 10.83
CA ARG A 69 14.98 6.91 10.95
C ARG A 69 13.96 6.76 9.83
N ALA A 70 14.44 6.65 8.58
CA ALA A 70 13.59 6.48 7.41
C ALA A 70 12.74 5.20 7.49
N PHE A 71 13.24 4.13 8.12
CA PHE A 71 12.47 2.94 8.40
C PHE A 71 11.22 3.26 9.24
N PHE A 72 11.35 4.03 10.31
CA PHE A 72 10.20 4.41 11.13
C PHE A 72 9.23 5.37 10.43
N ASP A 73 9.72 6.22 9.54
CA ASP A 73 8.85 7.07 8.71
C ASP A 73 7.98 6.20 7.78
N GLN A 74 8.55 5.11 7.24
CA GLN A 74 7.77 4.12 6.47
C GLN A 74 6.78 3.36 7.35
N VAL A 75 7.18 2.94 8.55
CA VAL A 75 6.28 2.26 9.52
C VAL A 75 5.10 3.17 9.87
N ALA A 76 5.35 4.45 10.15
CA ALA A 76 4.30 5.43 10.45
C ALA A 76 3.33 5.60 9.27
N LYS A 77 3.86 5.70 8.05
CA LYS A 77 3.06 5.80 6.83
C LYS A 77 2.17 4.58 6.62
N LEU A 78 2.72 3.38 6.83
CA LEU A 78 1.96 2.12 6.73
C LEU A 78 0.88 2.03 7.81
N ASP A 79 1.20 2.39 9.05
CA ASP A 79 0.25 2.37 10.16
C ASP A 79 -0.93 3.31 9.89
N ALA A 80 -0.66 4.51 9.40
CA ALA A 80 -1.69 5.49 9.07
C ALA A 80 -2.54 5.11 7.85
N SER A 81 -2.00 4.35 6.90
CA SER A 81 -2.67 4.02 5.63
C SER A 81 -3.54 2.76 5.69
N TYR A 82 -3.29 1.85 6.63
CA TYR A 82 -4.04 0.61 6.74
C TYR A 82 -5.23 0.74 7.71
N PRO A 83 -6.44 0.28 7.35
CA PRO A 83 -7.60 0.32 8.25
C PRO A 83 -7.36 -0.46 9.54
N GLY A 84 -7.35 0.24 10.68
CA GLY A 84 -7.02 -0.34 11.98
C GLY A 84 -5.53 -0.46 12.27
N GLY A 85 -4.68 0.18 11.46
CA GLY A 85 -3.25 0.30 11.68
C GLY A 85 -2.45 -0.97 11.37
N LEU A 86 -1.15 -0.87 11.54
CA LEU A 86 -0.20 -1.96 11.27
C LEU A 86 -0.42 -3.18 12.16
N VAL A 87 -0.90 -2.97 13.40
CA VAL A 87 -1.29 -4.07 14.31
C VAL A 87 -2.39 -4.94 13.69
N SER A 88 -3.41 -4.30 13.11
CA SER A 88 -4.50 -5.00 12.42
C SER A 88 -4.00 -5.75 11.20
N TYR A 89 -3.12 -5.12 10.42
CA TYR A 89 -2.47 -5.77 9.28
C TYR A 89 -1.73 -7.05 9.68
N ILE A 90 -0.85 -6.98 10.68
CA ILE A 90 -0.04 -8.12 11.13
C ILE A 90 -0.94 -9.27 11.66
N LYS A 91 -1.99 -8.94 12.43
CA LYS A 91 -2.93 -9.94 12.93
C LYS A 91 -3.68 -10.63 11.79
N THR A 92 -4.15 -9.86 10.82
CA THR A 92 -4.86 -10.38 9.64
C THR A 92 -3.94 -11.25 8.79
N ALA A 93 -2.72 -10.81 8.53
CA ALA A 93 -1.73 -11.58 7.78
C ALA A 93 -1.42 -12.93 8.45
N ARG A 94 -1.20 -12.93 9.77
CA ARG A 94 -0.99 -14.17 10.53
C ARG A 94 -2.17 -15.12 10.47
N LYS A 95 -3.39 -14.58 10.58
CA LYS A 95 -4.61 -15.39 10.44
C LYS A 95 -4.71 -16.04 9.07
N LEU A 96 -4.51 -15.25 8.00
CA LEU A 96 -4.56 -15.75 6.62
C LEU A 96 -3.49 -16.83 6.36
N LEU A 97 -2.29 -16.63 6.88
CA LEU A 97 -1.22 -17.64 6.77
C LEU A 97 -1.56 -18.93 7.53
N ALA A 98 -2.15 -18.82 8.72
CA ALA A 98 -2.60 -19.97 9.50
C ALA A 98 -3.74 -20.72 8.81
N ASP A 99 -4.70 -19.99 8.26
CA ASP A 99 -5.83 -20.56 7.50
C ASP A 99 -5.33 -21.27 6.23
N SER A 100 -4.39 -20.66 5.50
CA SER A 100 -3.74 -21.28 4.34
C SER A 100 -2.98 -22.55 4.71
N LYS A 101 -2.20 -22.51 5.80
CA LYS A 101 -1.47 -23.70 6.30
C LYS A 101 -2.43 -24.81 6.73
N ALA A 102 -3.60 -24.48 7.24
CA ALA A 102 -4.65 -25.43 7.60
C ALA A 102 -5.45 -25.95 6.39
N GLY A 103 -5.12 -25.53 5.18
CA GLY A 103 -5.81 -25.92 3.96
C GLY A 103 -7.23 -25.34 3.84
N ARG A 104 -7.54 -24.28 4.59
CA ARG A 104 -8.87 -23.64 4.48
C ARG A 104 -9.00 -22.95 3.14
N ASN A 105 -10.07 -23.28 2.43
CA ASN A 105 -10.42 -22.61 1.19
C ASN A 105 -11.28 -21.38 1.50
N PRO A 106 -10.82 -20.14 1.21
CA PRO A 106 -11.61 -18.93 1.45
C PRO A 106 -12.86 -18.86 0.56
N PHE A 107 -12.97 -19.72 -0.46
CA PHE A 107 -14.10 -19.80 -1.38
C PHE A 107 -15.05 -20.95 -1.08
N ASP A 108 -14.92 -21.61 0.07
CA ASP A 108 -15.88 -22.63 0.48
C ASP A 108 -17.30 -22.06 0.51
N GLY A 109 -18.21 -22.77 -0.14
CA GLY A 109 -19.60 -22.34 -0.31
C GLY A 109 -19.86 -21.47 -1.54
N PHE A 110 -18.81 -21.11 -2.29
CA PHE A 110 -18.93 -20.43 -3.58
C PHE A 110 -18.72 -21.41 -4.73
N THR A 111 -19.62 -21.38 -5.70
CA THR A 111 -19.44 -22.10 -6.96
C THR A 111 -19.06 -21.11 -8.04
N PRO A 112 -17.85 -21.22 -8.65
CA PRO A 112 -17.47 -20.34 -9.73
C PRO A 112 -18.38 -20.57 -10.94
N SER A 113 -18.83 -19.48 -11.56
CA SER A 113 -19.58 -19.54 -12.81
C SER A 113 -18.86 -18.70 -13.87
N VAL A 114 -18.86 -19.19 -15.09
CA VAL A 114 -18.37 -18.39 -16.23
C VAL A 114 -19.48 -17.42 -16.62
N PRO A 115 -19.22 -16.09 -16.61
CA PRO A 115 -20.22 -15.13 -17.05
C PRO A 115 -20.55 -15.35 -18.52
N SER A 116 -21.82 -15.24 -18.87
CA SER A 116 -22.27 -15.23 -20.27
C SER A 116 -21.97 -13.86 -20.88
N GLY A 117 -21.52 -13.85 -22.12
CA GLY A 117 -21.31 -12.65 -22.93
C GLY A 117 -22.38 -12.52 -24.01
N GLU A 118 -22.62 -11.31 -24.46
CA GLU A 118 -23.45 -10.98 -25.59
C GLU A 118 -22.63 -10.25 -26.65
N SER A 119 -22.79 -10.62 -27.93
CA SER A 119 -22.15 -9.92 -29.02
C SER A 119 -23.08 -8.84 -29.54
N LEU A 120 -22.63 -7.58 -29.49
CA LEU A 120 -23.37 -6.45 -29.97
C LEU A 120 -22.87 -6.01 -31.36
N THR A 121 -23.76 -5.66 -32.23
CA THR A 121 -23.40 -5.06 -33.54
C THR A 121 -23.25 -3.55 -33.34
N PHE A 122 -22.10 -3.00 -33.74
CA PHE A 122 -21.83 -1.57 -33.66
C PHE A 122 -22.95 -0.73 -34.33
N GLY A 123 -23.47 0.24 -33.59
CA GLY A 123 -24.45 1.20 -34.07
C GLY A 123 -25.91 0.69 -34.13
N ASN A 124 -26.19 -0.54 -33.72
CA ASN A 124 -27.61 -0.95 -33.55
C ASN A 124 -28.22 -0.37 -32.25
N ASP A 125 -29.53 -0.44 -32.15
CA ASP A 125 -30.26 0.16 -31.02
C ASP A 125 -29.81 -0.35 -29.66
N ASN A 126 -29.55 -1.66 -29.55
CA ASN A 126 -29.04 -2.27 -28.30
C ASN A 126 -27.63 -1.76 -27.95
N PHE A 127 -26.74 -1.64 -28.95
CA PHE A 127 -25.40 -1.11 -28.75
C PHE A 127 -25.46 0.31 -28.21
N VAL A 128 -26.25 1.20 -28.86
CA VAL A 128 -26.42 2.59 -28.47
C VAL A 128 -27.00 2.71 -27.06
N GLN A 129 -28.03 1.91 -26.73
CA GLN A 129 -28.65 1.89 -25.41
C GLN A 129 -27.67 1.47 -24.31
N PHE A 130 -26.87 0.42 -24.55
CA PHE A 130 -25.85 -0.02 -23.58
C PHE A 130 -24.72 1.00 -23.43
N GLU A 131 -24.28 1.63 -24.52
CA GLU A 131 -23.27 2.69 -24.49
C GLU A 131 -23.76 3.89 -23.66
N GLU A 132 -24.98 4.40 -23.88
CA GLU A 132 -25.56 5.46 -23.08
C GLU A 132 -25.68 5.11 -21.61
N THR A 133 -26.12 3.89 -21.30
CA THR A 133 -26.22 3.40 -19.91
C THR A 133 -24.84 3.29 -19.27
N GLY A 134 -23.87 2.74 -19.98
CA GLY A 134 -22.49 2.63 -19.52
C GLY A 134 -21.86 3.98 -19.23
N ILE A 135 -22.04 4.96 -20.09
CA ILE A 135 -21.55 6.33 -19.87
C ILE A 135 -22.20 6.95 -18.62
N ARG A 136 -23.50 6.78 -18.42
CA ARG A 136 -24.19 7.29 -17.22
C ARG A 136 -23.67 6.66 -15.92
N GLU A 137 -23.36 5.36 -15.95
CA GLU A 137 -22.86 4.62 -14.79
C GLU A 137 -21.37 4.85 -14.52
N MET A 138 -20.63 5.42 -15.48
CA MET A 138 -19.20 5.68 -15.34
C MET A 138 -18.85 6.55 -14.11
N LYS A 139 -19.75 7.44 -13.68
CA LYS A 139 -19.60 8.23 -12.45
C LYS A 139 -19.49 7.38 -11.18
N ASN A 140 -20.04 6.16 -11.21
CA ASN A 140 -20.03 5.22 -10.09
C ASN A 140 -18.91 4.19 -10.23
N ALA A 141 -18.09 4.25 -11.30
CA ALA A 141 -17.02 3.31 -11.57
C ALA A 141 -15.74 3.67 -10.80
N ALA A 142 -15.09 2.66 -10.24
CA ALA A 142 -13.74 2.76 -9.70
C ALA A 142 -12.80 1.89 -10.52
N PHE A 143 -11.59 2.40 -10.79
CA PHE A 143 -10.59 1.69 -11.59
C PHE A 143 -9.43 1.28 -10.71
N VAL A 144 -9.13 -0.01 -10.70
CA VAL A 144 -7.96 -0.58 -10.02
C VAL A 144 -6.97 -1.04 -11.08
N LEU A 145 -5.90 -0.28 -11.25
CA LEU A 145 -4.84 -0.60 -12.20
C LEU A 145 -3.71 -1.33 -11.50
N VAL A 146 -3.48 -2.59 -11.87
CA VAL A 146 -2.35 -3.39 -11.37
C VAL A 146 -1.08 -2.95 -12.09
N ALA A 147 -0.20 -2.25 -11.39
CA ALA A 147 1.01 -1.65 -11.94
C ALA A 147 2.32 -2.38 -11.56
N GLY A 148 2.25 -3.55 -10.89
CA GLY A 148 3.43 -4.27 -10.39
C GLY A 148 4.16 -5.15 -11.41
N GLY A 149 3.64 -5.29 -12.63
CA GLY A 149 4.27 -6.12 -13.66
C GLY A 149 5.50 -5.46 -14.28
N LEU A 150 6.66 -6.13 -14.20
CA LEU A 150 7.89 -5.67 -14.83
C LEU A 150 7.90 -5.96 -16.35
N GLY A 151 8.57 -5.09 -17.11
CA GLY A 151 8.70 -5.17 -18.57
C GLY A 151 9.84 -6.03 -19.08
N GLU A 152 10.54 -6.76 -18.21
CA GLU A 152 11.78 -7.50 -18.54
C GLU A 152 11.64 -8.43 -19.74
N ARG A 153 10.51 -9.14 -19.88
CA ARG A 153 10.24 -10.02 -21.04
C ARG A 153 10.13 -9.26 -22.36
N LEU A 154 9.94 -7.94 -22.29
CA LEU A 154 9.87 -7.05 -23.45
C LEU A 154 11.16 -6.24 -23.63
N GLY A 155 12.23 -6.58 -22.87
CA GLY A 155 13.48 -5.84 -22.90
C GLY A 155 13.41 -4.45 -22.24
N TYR A 156 12.40 -4.22 -21.39
CA TYR A 156 12.18 -2.94 -20.71
C TYR A 156 12.45 -3.06 -19.21
N ASN A 157 13.34 -2.21 -18.69
CA ASN A 157 13.76 -2.23 -17.27
C ASN A 157 12.83 -1.40 -16.38
N GLY A 158 11.54 -1.46 -16.58
CA GLY A 158 10.56 -0.70 -15.84
C GLY A 158 9.23 -1.41 -15.72
N ILE A 159 8.27 -0.70 -15.12
CA ILE A 159 6.89 -1.18 -14.94
C ILE A 159 6.19 -1.16 -16.31
N LYS A 160 5.46 -2.22 -16.68
CA LYS A 160 4.80 -2.34 -17.99
C LYS A 160 3.89 -1.17 -18.36
N VAL A 161 3.19 -0.61 -17.38
CA VAL A 161 2.29 0.53 -17.65
C VAL A 161 3.03 1.82 -18.04
N ALA A 162 4.36 1.88 -17.83
CA ALA A 162 5.19 2.97 -18.29
C ALA A 162 5.74 2.79 -19.72
N LEU A 163 5.47 1.63 -20.35
CA LEU A 163 5.83 1.42 -21.75
C LEU A 163 5.04 2.37 -22.65
N PRO A 164 5.69 2.96 -23.68
CA PRO A 164 4.97 3.72 -24.70
C PRO A 164 4.00 2.81 -25.45
N GLN A 165 2.76 3.25 -25.58
CA GLN A 165 1.73 2.57 -26.37
C GLN A 165 1.89 2.87 -27.84
N GLU A 166 2.31 4.09 -28.16
CA GLU A 166 2.55 4.58 -29.50
C GLU A 166 3.96 5.11 -29.66
N SER A 167 4.60 4.76 -30.76
CA SER A 167 5.97 5.19 -31.03
C SER A 167 6.08 6.66 -31.46
N SER A 168 4.98 7.27 -31.93
CA SER A 168 4.96 8.65 -32.43
C SER A 168 4.73 9.69 -31.34
N SER A 169 3.87 9.40 -30.38
CA SER A 169 3.53 10.30 -29.28
C SER A 169 4.31 10.03 -28.00
N GLU A 170 4.93 8.85 -27.91
CA GLU A 170 5.59 8.31 -26.71
C GLU A 170 4.65 8.24 -25.47
N THR A 171 3.36 8.36 -25.70
CA THR A 171 2.34 8.25 -24.65
C THR A 171 2.38 6.85 -24.05
N CYS A 172 2.62 6.76 -22.74
CA CYS A 172 2.66 5.48 -22.05
C CYS A 172 1.25 4.95 -21.74
N PHE A 173 1.15 3.63 -21.49
CA PHE A 173 -0.12 3.00 -21.13
C PHE A 173 -0.82 3.65 -19.95
N LEU A 174 -0.07 4.03 -18.91
CA LEU A 174 -0.65 4.68 -17.72
C LEU A 174 -1.31 6.01 -18.09
N GLN A 175 -0.63 6.83 -18.87
CA GLN A 175 -1.18 8.11 -19.32
C GLN A 175 -2.44 7.89 -20.16
N HIS A 176 -2.40 6.97 -21.11
CA HIS A 176 -3.56 6.65 -21.93
C HIS A 176 -4.77 6.18 -21.11
N PHE A 177 -4.56 5.33 -20.10
CA PHE A 177 -5.63 4.91 -19.20
C PHE A 177 -6.20 6.08 -18.41
N ILE A 178 -5.35 6.96 -17.88
CA ILE A 178 -5.80 8.14 -17.12
C ILE A 178 -6.64 9.05 -18.03
N GLU A 179 -6.16 9.36 -19.23
CA GLU A 179 -6.86 10.21 -20.17
C GLU A 179 -8.22 9.61 -20.59
N SER A 180 -8.26 8.30 -20.83
CA SER A 180 -9.49 7.57 -21.18
C SER A 180 -10.51 7.59 -20.03
N ILE A 181 -10.07 7.41 -18.81
CA ILE A 181 -10.92 7.46 -17.61
C ILE A 181 -11.50 8.88 -17.43
N LEU A 182 -10.64 9.90 -17.53
CA LEU A 182 -11.06 11.29 -17.39
C LEU A 182 -12.06 11.70 -18.47
N ALA A 183 -11.81 11.30 -19.71
CA ALA A 183 -12.73 11.55 -20.82
C ALA A 183 -14.09 10.87 -20.60
N SER A 184 -14.08 9.62 -20.11
CA SER A 184 -15.31 8.87 -19.80
C SER A 184 -16.08 9.49 -18.64
N GLN A 185 -15.40 9.97 -17.61
CA GLN A 185 -16.01 10.68 -16.48
C GLN A 185 -16.59 12.03 -16.92
N GLU A 186 -15.88 12.78 -17.74
CA GLU A 186 -16.37 14.04 -18.30
C GLU A 186 -17.63 13.82 -19.14
N ALA A 187 -17.65 12.80 -19.99
CA ALA A 187 -18.84 12.44 -20.77
C ALA A 187 -20.00 12.06 -19.86
N SER A 188 -19.77 11.27 -18.82
CA SER A 188 -20.78 10.90 -17.82
C SER A 188 -21.39 12.12 -17.14
N CYS A 189 -20.59 13.11 -16.80
CA CYS A 189 -21.06 14.31 -16.11
C CYS A 189 -21.85 15.25 -17.00
N LYS A 190 -21.48 15.36 -18.27
CA LYS A 190 -22.25 16.12 -19.25
C LYS A 190 -23.65 15.53 -19.48
N LEU A 191 -23.79 14.20 -19.34
CA LEU A 191 -25.08 13.52 -19.47
C LEU A 191 -25.95 13.60 -18.21
N VAL A 192 -25.33 13.81 -17.03
CA VAL A 192 -26.02 13.89 -15.74
C VAL A 192 -25.87 15.31 -15.21
N GLU A 193 -26.74 16.23 -15.66
CA GLU A 193 -26.75 17.60 -15.18
C GLU A 193 -26.73 17.65 -13.65
N GLY A 194 -25.69 18.25 -13.07
CA GLY A 194 -25.65 18.68 -11.68
C GLY A 194 -24.77 17.92 -10.70
N LEU A 195 -23.85 17.05 -11.11
CA LEU A 195 -22.94 16.41 -10.17
C LEU A 195 -21.58 17.09 -10.05
N LEU A 196 -21.33 17.66 -8.86
CA LEU A 196 -20.04 18.17 -8.43
C LEU A 196 -19.02 17.03 -8.30
N PHE A 197 -17.91 17.14 -9.03
CA PHE A 197 -16.78 16.24 -8.91
C PHE A 197 -16.02 16.47 -7.61
N TYR A 198 -15.80 15.40 -6.85
CA TYR A 198 -14.70 15.34 -5.90
C TYR A 198 -13.53 14.67 -6.60
N LEU A 199 -12.59 15.46 -7.12
CA LEU A 199 -11.26 14.98 -7.43
C LEU A 199 -10.58 14.69 -6.11
N TRP A 200 -10.32 13.42 -5.83
CA TRP A 200 -9.36 13.03 -4.80
C TRP A 200 -7.97 13.46 -5.30
N PRO A 201 -7.23 14.31 -4.57
CA PRO A 201 -5.90 14.69 -4.99
C PRO A 201 -5.00 13.44 -4.95
N ILE A 202 -4.54 13.01 -6.13
CA ILE A 202 -3.43 12.06 -6.23
C ILE A 202 -2.19 12.87 -5.86
N THR A 203 -1.81 12.87 -4.60
CA THR A 203 -0.48 13.30 -4.19
C THR A 203 0.46 12.14 -4.50
N MET A 204 1.30 12.33 -5.54
CA MET A 204 2.48 11.49 -5.76
C MET A 204 3.52 11.74 -4.66
#